data_27de823b22032b4415cf44a8bd82c358
#
_entry.id   27de823b22032b4415cf44a8bd82c358
#
_cell.length_a   1.000
_cell.length_b   1.000
_cell.length_c   1.000
_cell.angle_alpha   90.00
_cell.angle_beta   90.00
_cell.angle_gamma   90.00
#
_symmetry.space_group_name_H-M   'P 1'
#
loop_
_entity.id
_entity.type
_entity.pdbx_description
1 polymer ?
#
loop_
_entity_poly.entity_id
_entity_poly.type
_entity_poly.pdbx_seq_one_letter_code
_entity_poly.pdbx_strand_id
1 'polypeptide(L)'
;MITPVVLQVAATPTAPALVLRLWILEDAAPLVEVFRDAELRRWTSHTVENEADGTRWVRSQRQSWSAGDRFSFAVLEAQPDGRCGRLLAGVVLKGVAAGEPAAEVGYWTAAHARGKGVASRAVEALTGWAFDAFEAGGLERLELLHQEDNRASCRVAEKSRYDFHRVLPAAPPSFPRAGHLHVRRTSH
;
A
#
# COMPACT_ATOMS: atom_id res chain seq x y z
N MET A 1 -18.17 6.91 -8.93
CA MET A 1 -17.34 7.35 -7.78
C MET A 1 -17.38 6.24 -6.74
N ILE A 2 -16.22 5.71 -6.33
CA ILE A 2 -16.14 4.65 -5.31
C ILE A 2 -16.24 5.30 -3.92
N THR A 3 -17.21 4.86 -3.14
CA THR A 3 -17.38 5.32 -1.76
C THR A 3 -16.16 4.94 -0.92
N PRO A 4 -15.64 5.81 -0.05
CA PRO A 4 -14.60 5.46 0.91
C PRO A 4 -14.99 4.23 1.74
N VAL A 5 -14.08 3.28 1.81
CA VAL A 5 -14.28 2.01 2.51
C VAL A 5 -13.29 1.89 3.67
N VAL A 6 -13.67 1.15 4.69
CA VAL A 6 -12.80 0.76 5.81
C VAL A 6 -12.64 -0.74 5.77
N LEU A 7 -11.38 -1.21 5.70
CA LEU A 7 -11.05 -2.63 5.76
C LEU A 7 -10.52 -2.96 7.16
N GLN A 8 -10.95 -4.09 7.69
CA GLN A 8 -10.50 -4.57 9.00
C GLN A 8 -9.74 -5.89 8.84
N VAL A 9 -8.64 -6.01 9.56
CA VAL A 9 -7.82 -7.21 9.59
C VAL A 9 -7.69 -7.69 11.02
N ALA A 10 -8.13 -8.91 11.29
CA ALA A 10 -8.12 -9.48 12.63
C ALA A 10 -6.70 -9.56 13.22
N ALA A 11 -6.56 -9.44 14.53
CA ALA A 11 -5.30 -9.69 15.22
C ALA A 11 -4.80 -11.13 15.00
N THR A 12 -3.49 -11.31 15.13
CA THR A 12 -2.86 -12.63 15.22
C THR A 12 -2.14 -12.73 16.56
N PRO A 13 -1.68 -13.93 16.99
CA PRO A 13 -0.92 -14.05 18.23
C PRO A 13 0.33 -13.17 18.31
N THR A 14 0.88 -12.74 17.15
CA THR A 14 2.14 -11.99 17.06
C THR A 14 1.98 -10.58 16.46
N ALA A 15 0.76 -10.17 16.09
CA ALA A 15 0.53 -8.88 15.45
C ALA A 15 -0.86 -8.30 15.78
N PRO A 16 -0.97 -6.98 15.99
CA PRO A 16 -2.24 -6.33 16.33
C PRO A 16 -3.25 -6.43 15.19
N ALA A 17 -4.53 -6.23 15.49
CA ALA A 17 -5.55 -5.98 14.48
C ALA A 17 -5.23 -4.69 13.73
N LEU A 18 -5.65 -4.61 12.45
CA LEU A 18 -5.41 -3.45 11.60
C LEU A 18 -6.74 -2.85 11.11
N VAL A 19 -6.73 -1.52 10.98
CA VAL A 19 -7.74 -0.76 10.25
C VAL A 19 -7.06 -0.10 9.07
N LEU A 20 -7.61 -0.30 7.87
CA LEU A 20 -7.22 0.39 6.66
C LEU A 20 -8.34 1.36 6.30
N ARG A 21 -8.05 2.65 6.24
CA ARG A 21 -9.03 3.68 5.92
C ARG A 21 -8.45 4.76 5.01
N LEU A 22 -9.32 5.54 4.40
CA LEU A 22 -8.89 6.73 3.67
C LEU A 22 -8.08 7.66 4.59
N TRP A 23 -7.06 8.29 4.05
CA TRP A 23 -6.25 9.29 4.72
C TRP A 23 -7.09 10.49 5.18
N ILE A 24 -6.81 11.00 6.38
CA ILE A 24 -7.42 12.19 6.96
C ILE A 24 -6.33 13.23 7.29
N LEU A 25 -6.71 14.49 7.51
CA LEU A 25 -5.72 15.55 7.72
C LEU A 25 -4.89 15.36 8.99
N GLU A 26 -5.48 14.73 9.99
CA GLU A 26 -4.83 14.36 11.25
C GLU A 26 -3.67 13.37 11.08
N ASP A 27 -3.60 12.68 9.94
CA ASP A 27 -2.48 11.79 9.62
C ASP A 27 -1.22 12.55 9.16
N ALA A 28 -1.30 13.86 8.90
CA ALA A 28 -0.18 14.65 8.41
C ALA A 28 1.01 14.65 9.39
N ALA A 29 0.79 14.87 10.67
CA ALA A 29 1.84 14.86 11.68
C ALA A 29 2.45 13.45 11.88
N PRO A 30 1.67 12.35 12.02
CA PRO A 30 2.21 10.99 11.99
C PRO A 30 3.02 10.65 10.74
N LEU A 31 2.64 11.15 9.57
CA LEU A 31 3.41 10.95 8.33
C LEU A 31 4.82 11.55 8.41
N VAL A 32 4.94 12.78 8.93
CA VAL A 32 6.26 13.43 9.11
C VAL A 32 7.18 12.54 9.94
N GLU A 33 6.68 12.02 11.06
CA GLU A 33 7.46 11.12 11.93
C GLU A 33 7.90 9.83 11.20
N VAL A 34 7.01 9.22 10.44
CA VAL A 34 7.29 7.99 9.68
C VAL A 34 8.33 8.26 8.60
N PHE A 35 8.27 9.40 7.90
CA PHE A 35 9.20 9.75 6.83
C PHE A 35 10.56 10.30 7.30
N ARG A 36 10.81 10.42 8.60
CA ARG A 36 12.17 10.62 9.15
C ARG A 36 13.08 9.42 8.92
N ASP A 37 12.50 8.24 8.74
CA ASP A 37 13.25 7.02 8.48
C ASP A 37 13.93 7.04 7.11
N ALA A 38 15.26 7.03 7.10
CA ALA A 38 16.07 7.06 5.88
C ALA A 38 15.87 5.82 4.99
N GLU A 39 15.61 4.65 5.61
CA GLU A 39 15.36 3.43 4.86
C GLU A 39 14.02 3.52 4.10
N LEU A 40 12.98 4.06 4.74
CA LEU A 40 11.71 4.30 4.06
C LEU A 40 11.88 5.24 2.86
N ARG A 41 12.58 6.36 3.04
CA ARG A 41 12.84 7.34 1.97
C ARG A 41 13.59 6.75 0.78
N ARG A 42 14.44 5.75 1.01
CA ARG A 42 15.16 5.05 -0.06
C ARG A 42 14.20 4.32 -1.02
N TRP A 43 13.07 3.84 -0.52
CA TRP A 43 12.14 2.99 -1.28
C TRP A 43 10.87 3.71 -1.74
N THR A 44 10.67 4.95 -1.33
CA THR A 44 9.51 5.75 -1.70
C THR A 44 9.88 6.86 -2.68
N SER A 45 8.99 7.15 -3.61
CA SER A 45 9.17 8.21 -4.62
C SER A 45 8.81 9.62 -4.11
N HIS A 46 8.37 9.73 -2.86
CA HIS A 46 7.97 11.01 -2.25
C HIS A 46 8.55 11.13 -0.85
N THR A 47 8.72 12.35 -0.41
CA THR A 47 9.17 12.69 0.94
C THR A 47 8.14 13.59 1.61
N VAL A 48 8.05 13.49 2.94
CA VAL A 48 7.23 14.36 3.79
C VAL A 48 8.16 14.90 4.87
N GLU A 49 8.54 16.17 4.75
CA GLU A 49 9.54 16.78 5.63
C GLU A 49 8.92 17.56 6.78
N ASN A 50 7.72 18.07 6.57
CA ASN A 50 6.98 18.85 7.53
C ASN A 50 5.46 18.63 7.39
N GLU A 51 4.69 19.20 8.32
CA GLU A 51 3.24 19.01 8.39
C GLU A 51 2.50 19.59 7.18
N ALA A 52 3.01 20.68 6.59
CA ALA A 52 2.44 21.25 5.38
C ALA A 52 2.60 20.29 4.19
N ASP A 53 3.75 19.61 4.09
CA ASP A 53 3.96 18.55 3.08
C ASP A 53 3.01 17.38 3.31
N GLY A 54 2.88 16.92 4.57
CA GLY A 54 1.95 15.87 4.95
C GLY A 54 0.51 16.23 4.59
N THR A 55 0.09 17.43 4.89
CA THR A 55 -1.25 17.95 4.56
C THR A 55 -1.48 17.95 3.04
N ARG A 56 -0.52 18.46 2.25
CA ARG A 56 -0.62 18.44 0.78
C ARG A 56 -0.70 17.01 0.25
N TRP A 57 0.13 16.12 0.77
CA TRP A 57 0.14 14.72 0.37
C TRP A 57 -1.19 14.03 0.71
N VAL A 58 -1.74 14.21 1.91
CA VAL A 58 -3.04 13.66 2.30
C VAL A 58 -4.15 14.17 1.38
N ARG A 59 -4.19 15.47 1.08
CA ARG A 59 -5.17 16.05 0.15
C ARG A 59 -5.06 15.44 -1.24
N SER A 60 -3.85 15.22 -1.76
CA SER A 60 -3.66 14.59 -3.07
C SER A 60 -4.17 13.13 -3.08
N GLN A 61 -3.95 12.35 -2.01
CA GLN A 61 -4.50 10.99 -1.92
C GLN A 61 -6.03 10.99 -1.94
N ARG A 62 -6.66 11.92 -1.25
CA ARG A 62 -8.13 12.06 -1.22
C ARG A 62 -8.68 12.49 -2.58
N GLN A 63 -8.00 13.40 -3.27
CA GLN A 63 -8.38 13.85 -4.60
C GLN A 63 -8.30 12.71 -5.61
N SER A 64 -7.20 11.94 -5.62
CA SER A 64 -7.04 10.78 -6.49
C SER A 64 -8.08 9.68 -6.21
N TRP A 65 -8.44 9.49 -4.94
CA TRP A 65 -9.55 8.59 -4.57
C TRP A 65 -10.86 9.04 -5.22
N SER A 66 -11.18 10.32 -5.12
CA SER A 66 -12.41 10.89 -5.70
C SER A 66 -12.42 10.82 -7.22
N ALA A 67 -11.25 10.91 -7.85
CA ALA A 67 -11.07 10.75 -9.29
C ALA A 67 -11.21 9.28 -9.74
N GLY A 68 -10.98 8.31 -8.83
CA GLY A 68 -11.08 6.89 -9.13
C GLY A 68 -9.83 6.28 -9.78
N ASP A 69 -8.70 6.98 -9.73
CA ASP A 69 -7.45 6.55 -10.38
C ASP A 69 -6.42 5.97 -9.40
N ARG A 70 -6.60 6.26 -8.09
CA ARG A 70 -5.68 5.80 -7.06
C ARG A 70 -6.39 5.66 -5.71
N PHE A 71 -6.34 4.47 -5.13
CA PHE A 71 -6.98 4.14 -3.85
C PHE A 71 -5.93 3.89 -2.79
N SER A 72 -5.61 4.92 -2.00
CA SER A 72 -4.58 4.88 -0.97
C SER A 72 -5.18 4.81 0.42
N PHE A 73 -4.73 3.85 1.22
CA PHE A 73 -5.17 3.63 2.60
C PHE A 73 -4.07 3.91 3.60
N ALA A 74 -4.42 4.60 4.68
CA ALA A 74 -3.65 4.58 5.91
C ALA A 74 -3.90 3.25 6.62
N VAL A 75 -2.85 2.60 7.07
CA VAL A 75 -2.91 1.35 7.86
C VAL A 75 -2.57 1.68 9.31
N LEU A 76 -3.54 1.52 10.20
CA LEU A 76 -3.43 1.86 11.60
C LEU A 76 -3.64 0.61 12.47
N GLU A 77 -3.10 0.66 13.66
CA GLU A 77 -3.43 -0.29 14.70
C GLU A 77 -4.89 -0.11 15.13
N ALA A 78 -5.66 -1.20 15.16
CA ALA A 78 -7.01 -1.16 15.69
C ALA A 78 -6.96 -1.24 17.22
N GLN A 79 -7.63 -0.31 17.91
CA GLN A 79 -7.74 -0.33 19.37
C GLN A 79 -9.02 -1.06 19.80
N PRO A 80 -9.03 -1.70 20.99
CA PRO A 80 -10.20 -2.42 21.49
C PRO A 80 -11.45 -1.56 21.65
N ASP A 81 -11.28 -0.27 21.85
CA ASP A 81 -12.36 0.71 21.98
C ASP A 81 -12.87 1.26 20.63
N GLY A 82 -12.44 0.67 19.51
CA GLY A 82 -12.82 1.06 18.16
C GLY A 82 -12.09 2.29 17.61
N ARG A 83 -11.20 2.91 18.38
CA ARG A 83 -10.34 4.00 17.88
C ARG A 83 -9.21 3.47 17.02
N CYS A 84 -8.72 4.34 16.12
CA CYS A 84 -7.49 4.10 15.40
C CYS A 84 -6.29 4.48 16.27
N GLY A 85 -5.36 3.55 16.44
CA GLY A 85 -4.10 3.76 17.13
C GLY A 85 -3.02 4.31 16.19
N ARG A 86 -1.80 3.85 16.38
CA ARG A 86 -0.61 4.34 15.67
C ARG A 86 -0.65 4.01 14.18
N LEU A 87 -0.14 4.94 13.35
CA LEU A 87 0.09 4.74 11.92
C LEU A 87 1.23 3.72 11.74
N LEU A 88 0.95 2.61 11.06
CA LEU A 88 1.86 1.47 10.89
C LEU A 88 2.41 1.36 9.47
N ALA A 89 1.57 1.67 8.47
CA ALA A 89 1.91 1.49 7.05
C ALA A 89 0.99 2.33 6.15
N GLY A 90 1.30 2.36 4.87
CA GLY A 90 0.38 2.78 3.82
C GLY A 90 0.33 1.72 2.73
N VAL A 91 -0.85 1.48 2.16
CA VAL A 91 -1.03 0.63 0.98
C VAL A 91 -1.84 1.37 -0.08
N VAL A 92 -1.61 1.06 -1.33
CA VAL A 92 -2.25 1.76 -2.44
C VAL A 92 -2.50 0.84 -3.62
N LEU A 93 -3.65 0.99 -4.25
CA LEU A 93 -3.99 0.45 -5.56
C LEU A 93 -3.90 1.59 -6.58
N LYS A 94 -3.19 1.39 -7.69
CA LYS A 94 -2.93 2.39 -8.73
C LYS A 94 -3.26 1.82 -10.11
N GLY A 95 -3.66 2.71 -11.03
CA GLY A 95 -3.85 2.34 -12.43
C GLY A 95 -5.08 1.47 -12.67
N VAL A 96 -6.08 1.53 -11.79
CA VAL A 96 -7.37 0.88 -12.04
C VAL A 96 -8.16 1.75 -13.01
N ALA A 97 -8.32 1.28 -14.22
CA ALA A 97 -9.19 1.90 -15.20
C ALA A 97 -10.19 0.87 -15.74
N ALA A 98 -11.36 1.32 -16.15
CA ALA A 98 -12.37 0.42 -16.70
C ALA A 98 -11.85 -0.30 -17.95
N GLY A 99 -11.92 -1.64 -17.94
CA GLY A 99 -11.45 -2.48 -19.05
C GLY A 99 -9.95 -2.81 -19.01
N GLU A 100 -9.17 -2.27 -18.06
CA GLU A 100 -7.77 -2.66 -17.91
C GLU A 100 -7.66 -3.93 -17.04
N PRO A 101 -6.94 -4.96 -17.51
CA PRO A 101 -6.87 -6.24 -16.79
C PRO A 101 -5.89 -6.23 -15.63
N ALA A 102 -5.12 -5.17 -15.44
CA ALA A 102 -4.07 -5.09 -14.44
C ALA A 102 -4.09 -3.78 -13.66
N ALA A 103 -3.78 -3.84 -12.36
CA ALA A 103 -3.52 -2.68 -11.53
C ALA A 103 -2.30 -2.91 -10.64
N GLU A 104 -1.62 -1.84 -10.24
CA GLU A 104 -0.41 -1.92 -9.41
C GLU A 104 -0.75 -1.75 -7.92
N VAL A 105 -0.17 -2.61 -7.10
CA VAL A 105 -0.19 -2.51 -5.64
C VAL A 105 1.15 -1.98 -5.14
N GLY A 106 1.10 -0.90 -4.36
CA GLY A 106 2.24 -0.35 -3.66
C GLY A 106 2.02 -0.32 -2.15
N TYR A 107 3.09 -0.31 -1.38
CA TYR A 107 3.02 -0.18 0.07
C TYR A 107 4.33 0.36 0.66
N TRP A 108 4.25 0.81 1.88
CA TRP A 108 5.38 1.10 2.75
C TRP A 108 5.03 0.77 4.21
N THR A 109 6.06 0.57 5.04
CA THR A 109 5.88 0.22 6.46
C THR A 109 6.76 1.10 7.32
N ALA A 110 6.18 1.70 8.35
CA ALA A 110 6.89 2.48 9.35
C ALA A 110 7.95 1.60 10.07
N ALA A 111 9.10 2.19 10.42
CA ALA A 111 10.21 1.46 11.04
C ALA A 111 9.79 0.61 12.24
N HIS A 112 8.96 1.17 13.12
CA HIS A 112 8.47 0.48 14.34
C HIS A 112 7.47 -0.66 14.06
N ALA A 113 6.93 -0.76 12.84
CA ALA A 113 5.97 -1.77 12.44
C ALA A 113 6.58 -2.90 11.57
N ARG A 114 7.87 -2.77 11.18
CA ARG A 114 8.58 -3.78 10.40
C ARG A 114 8.74 -5.11 11.16
N GLY A 115 8.83 -6.20 10.42
CA GLY A 115 9.02 -7.54 10.99
C GLY A 115 7.78 -8.16 11.65
N LYS A 116 6.68 -7.43 11.78
CA LYS A 116 5.44 -7.85 12.46
C LYS A 116 4.33 -8.32 11.51
N GLY A 117 4.63 -8.56 10.24
CA GLY A 117 3.65 -9.00 9.25
C GLY A 117 2.60 -7.95 8.84
N VAL A 118 2.77 -6.68 9.24
CA VAL A 118 1.82 -5.61 8.92
C VAL A 118 1.65 -5.44 7.42
N ALA A 119 2.76 -5.36 6.67
CA ALA A 119 2.72 -5.13 5.22
C ALA A 119 1.96 -6.24 4.49
N SER A 120 2.30 -7.51 4.72
CA SER A 120 1.65 -8.63 4.02
C SER A 120 0.15 -8.71 4.32
N ARG A 121 -0.25 -8.46 5.57
CA ARG A 121 -1.66 -8.48 5.97
C ARG A 121 -2.44 -7.29 5.37
N ALA A 122 -1.83 -6.12 5.28
CA ALA A 122 -2.44 -4.94 4.66
C ALA A 122 -2.55 -5.11 3.14
N VAL A 123 -1.51 -5.65 2.48
CA VAL A 123 -1.53 -5.98 1.04
C VAL A 123 -2.60 -7.04 0.75
N GLU A 124 -2.73 -8.07 1.58
CA GLU A 124 -3.76 -9.11 1.43
C GLU A 124 -5.18 -8.51 1.52
N ALA A 125 -5.44 -7.63 2.50
CA ALA A 125 -6.73 -6.97 2.66
C ALA A 125 -7.05 -6.04 1.47
N LEU A 126 -6.05 -5.27 1.00
CA LEU A 126 -6.20 -4.45 -0.20
C LEU A 126 -6.49 -5.29 -1.43
N THR A 127 -5.80 -6.43 -1.59
CA THR A 127 -5.97 -7.35 -2.73
C THR A 127 -7.38 -7.91 -2.78
N GLY A 128 -7.92 -8.41 -1.66
CA GLY A 128 -9.29 -8.91 -1.58
C GLY A 128 -10.29 -7.84 -1.99
N TRP A 129 -10.19 -6.66 -1.37
CA TRP A 129 -11.05 -5.54 -1.72
C TRP A 129 -10.92 -5.11 -3.20
N ALA A 130 -9.73 -5.11 -3.75
CA ALA A 130 -9.51 -4.70 -5.14
C ALA A 130 -10.20 -5.65 -6.12
N PHE A 131 -10.11 -6.95 -5.91
CA PHE A 131 -10.82 -7.91 -6.75
C PHE A 131 -12.34 -7.79 -6.55
N ASP A 132 -12.83 -7.76 -5.30
CA ASP A 132 -14.27 -7.61 -5.03
C ASP A 132 -14.87 -6.34 -5.68
N ALA A 133 -14.09 -5.24 -5.72
CA ALA A 133 -14.57 -3.97 -6.24
C ALA A 133 -14.45 -3.81 -7.76
N PHE A 134 -13.48 -4.47 -8.40
CA PHE A 134 -13.09 -4.16 -9.78
C PHE A 134 -13.07 -5.36 -10.73
N GLU A 135 -13.23 -6.61 -10.27
CA GLU A 135 -13.26 -7.79 -11.14
C GLU A 135 -14.38 -7.68 -12.20
N ALA A 136 -15.57 -7.27 -11.79
CA ALA A 136 -16.68 -7.03 -12.71
C ALA A 136 -16.40 -5.91 -13.75
N GLY A 137 -15.43 -5.02 -13.45
CA GLY A 137 -14.93 -3.99 -14.35
C GLY A 137 -13.79 -4.43 -15.27
N GLY A 138 -13.36 -5.72 -15.19
CA GLY A 138 -12.32 -6.29 -16.02
C GLY A 138 -10.95 -6.46 -15.36
N LEU A 139 -10.81 -6.19 -14.06
CA LEU A 139 -9.56 -6.42 -13.35
C LEU A 139 -9.32 -7.94 -13.19
N GLU A 140 -8.23 -8.45 -13.78
CA GLU A 140 -7.86 -9.87 -13.77
C GLU A 140 -6.65 -10.16 -12.87
N ARG A 141 -5.78 -9.14 -12.69
CA ARG A 141 -4.54 -9.32 -11.93
C ARG A 141 -4.09 -8.05 -11.22
N LEU A 142 -3.37 -8.26 -10.13
CA LEU A 142 -2.65 -7.23 -9.41
C LEU A 142 -1.15 -7.44 -9.53
N GLU A 143 -0.41 -6.35 -9.70
CA GLU A 143 1.03 -6.32 -9.92
C GLU A 143 1.71 -5.62 -8.74
N LEU A 144 2.74 -6.24 -8.16
CA LEU A 144 3.57 -5.68 -7.10
C LEU A 144 5.01 -5.59 -7.62
N LEU A 145 5.52 -4.37 -7.68
CA LEU A 145 6.85 -4.07 -8.21
C LEU A 145 7.77 -3.55 -7.11
N HIS A 146 9.02 -3.97 -7.13
CA HIS A 146 10.07 -3.44 -6.26
C HIS A 146 11.45 -3.60 -6.89
N GLN A 147 12.44 -2.85 -6.41
CA GLN A 147 13.83 -3.04 -6.85
C GLN A 147 14.36 -4.42 -6.38
N GLU A 148 15.22 -5.03 -7.17
CA GLU A 148 15.76 -6.39 -6.94
C GLU A 148 16.48 -6.54 -5.59
N ASP A 149 17.13 -5.47 -5.10
CA ASP A 149 17.84 -5.45 -3.81
C ASP A 149 16.91 -5.26 -2.60
N ASN A 150 15.60 -5.02 -2.81
CA ASN A 150 14.60 -4.93 -1.76
C ASN A 150 14.05 -6.32 -1.39
N ARG A 151 14.88 -7.15 -0.74
CA ARG A 151 14.51 -8.51 -0.32
C ARG A 151 13.33 -8.55 0.65
N ALA A 152 13.08 -7.47 1.38
CA ALA A 152 11.92 -7.38 2.26
C ALA A 152 10.62 -7.38 1.45
N SER A 153 10.60 -6.70 0.29
CA SER A 153 9.44 -6.70 -0.61
C SER A 153 9.20 -8.03 -1.29
N CYS A 154 10.26 -8.80 -1.66
CA CYS A 154 10.07 -10.19 -2.11
C CYS A 154 9.30 -11.00 -1.08
N ARG A 155 9.72 -10.97 0.19
CA ARG A 155 9.06 -11.71 1.28
C ARG A 155 7.60 -11.26 1.51
N VAL A 156 7.29 -9.99 1.31
CA VAL A 156 5.90 -9.50 1.40
C VAL A 156 5.09 -10.04 0.23
N ALA A 157 5.59 -9.96 -1.00
CA ALA A 157 4.93 -10.50 -2.19
C ALA A 157 4.61 -12.00 -2.02
N GLU A 158 5.60 -12.80 -1.64
CA GLU A 158 5.44 -14.25 -1.39
C GLU A 158 4.36 -14.54 -0.32
N LYS A 159 4.42 -13.83 0.83
CA LYS A 159 3.45 -14.00 1.93
C LYS A 159 2.03 -13.55 1.55
N SER A 160 1.90 -12.64 0.60
CA SER A 160 0.62 -12.16 0.07
C SER A 160 0.22 -12.89 -1.21
N ARG A 161 0.85 -14.05 -1.53
CA ARG A 161 0.54 -14.91 -2.66
C ARG A 161 0.64 -14.21 -4.03
N TYR A 162 1.61 -13.29 -4.15
CA TYR A 162 2.02 -12.73 -5.42
C TYR A 162 3.18 -13.56 -5.97
N ASP A 163 2.94 -14.31 -7.02
CA ASP A 163 3.97 -15.14 -7.66
C ASP A 163 4.99 -14.28 -8.39
N PHE A 164 6.28 -14.67 -8.29
CA PHE A 164 7.31 -14.02 -9.10
C PHE A 164 7.02 -14.24 -10.57
N HIS A 165 6.96 -13.15 -11.34
CA HIS A 165 6.63 -13.21 -12.75
C HIS A 165 7.86 -13.01 -13.64
N ARG A 166 8.62 -11.92 -13.41
CA ARG A 166 9.83 -11.62 -14.19
C ARG A 166 10.68 -10.54 -13.55
N VAL A 167 11.94 -10.45 -14.03
CA VAL A 167 12.80 -9.30 -13.80
C VAL A 167 12.45 -8.21 -14.80
N LEU A 168 12.35 -6.98 -14.31
CA LEU A 168 12.22 -5.77 -15.13
C LEU A 168 13.58 -5.13 -15.31
N PRO A 169 13.96 -4.70 -16.52
CA PRO A 169 15.21 -4.00 -16.73
C PRO A 169 15.24 -2.67 -15.98
N ALA A 170 16.44 -2.22 -15.60
CA ALA A 170 16.62 -0.87 -15.08
C ALA A 170 16.17 0.16 -16.12
N ALA A 171 15.54 1.24 -15.67
CA ALA A 171 15.07 2.36 -16.49
C ALA A 171 15.43 3.71 -15.82
N PRO A 172 16.70 4.10 -15.79
CA PRO A 172 17.15 5.38 -15.21
C PRO A 172 16.49 6.57 -15.92
N PRO A 173 16.30 7.71 -15.23
CA PRO A 173 16.68 7.96 -13.83
C PRO A 173 15.69 7.42 -12.79
N SER A 174 14.45 7.13 -13.15
CA SER A 174 13.38 6.78 -12.20
C SER A 174 13.58 5.42 -11.54
N PHE A 175 14.15 4.46 -12.28
CA PHE A 175 14.41 3.09 -11.79
C PHE A 175 15.88 2.73 -12.07
N PRO A 176 16.81 3.13 -11.20
CA PRO A 176 18.25 2.98 -11.45
C PRO A 176 18.74 1.53 -11.42
N ARG A 177 17.94 0.61 -10.91
CA ARG A 177 18.22 -0.83 -10.82
C ARG A 177 17.12 -1.65 -11.46
N ALA A 178 17.44 -2.91 -11.77
CA ALA A 178 16.46 -3.90 -12.16
C ALA A 178 15.39 -4.07 -11.05
N GLY A 179 14.20 -4.45 -11.44
CA GLY A 179 13.09 -4.68 -10.54
C GLY A 179 12.53 -6.10 -10.65
N HIS A 180 11.84 -6.53 -9.62
CA HIS A 180 11.05 -7.75 -9.65
C HIS A 180 9.58 -7.38 -9.81
N LEU A 181 8.91 -8.05 -10.74
CA LEU A 181 7.47 -8.03 -10.90
C LEU A 181 6.91 -9.32 -10.29
N HIS A 182 6.00 -9.15 -9.35
CA HIS A 182 5.19 -10.22 -8.78
C HIS A 182 3.73 -10.00 -9.17
N VAL A 183 2.98 -11.06 -9.40
CA VAL A 183 1.60 -11.02 -9.91
C VAL A 183 0.70 -11.90 -9.07
N ARG A 184 -0.48 -11.41 -8.75
CA ARG A 184 -1.58 -12.20 -8.20
C ARG A 184 -2.80 -12.06 -9.10
N ARG A 185 -3.45 -13.18 -9.42
CA ARG A 185 -4.63 -13.23 -10.29
C ARG A 185 -5.89 -13.46 -9.46
N THR A 186 -7.03 -13.11 -10.04
CA THR A 186 -8.33 -13.54 -9.53
C THR A 186 -8.39 -15.07 -9.48
N SER A 187 -8.99 -15.62 -8.43
CA SER A 187 -9.27 -17.06 -8.35
C SER A 187 -10.64 -17.31 -8.98
N HIS A 188 -10.64 -17.88 -10.18
CA HIS A 188 -11.87 -18.38 -10.81
C HIS A 188 -12.22 -19.76 -10.25
#